data_ca79c39d92653c75b121109d82daa6a3
#
_entry.id   ca79c39d92653c75b121109d82daa6a3
#
_cell.length_a   1.000
_cell.length_b   1.000
_cell.length_c   1.000
_cell.angle_alpha   90.00
_cell.angle_beta   90.00
_cell.angle_gamma   90.00
#
_symmetry.space_group_name_H-M   'P 1'
#
loop_
_entity.id
_entity.type
_entity.pdbx_description
1 polymer ?
#
loop_
_entity_poly.entity_id
_entity_poly.type
_entity_poly.pdbx_seq_one_letter_code
_entity_poly.pdbx_strand_id
1 'polypeptide(L)'
;NIRHIVINSAAQEQLALRTGIASTIIPNVLDFENPPKVSKKRTNVFRESIGLEADDRMILQPTRIIQRKGIEFAIELVKELKNTQNKLVISHEAGDEGFEYAEWLKEYACEHDVDLRLVSIQVSDPWSETGNNGAKYSLWDVYPYADFITYPSLYEGFGNAFLEAIYFKKPLLINRYSTFVRDIEPLGFDLVVMDGFLTKQTVQHVVHILGSPKRRKKMVKNNYAIATRHYSYQVLRHQLSSILQSFFGDDIQQLTAQRRPAKSKGYLYINSHQVMYKHIDSQRCSLNAR
;
A
#
# COMPACT_ATOMS: atom_id res chain seq x y z
N ASN A 1 3.98 -3.27 -32.83
CA ASN A 1 4.58 -3.96 -31.70
C ASN A 1 3.87 -3.56 -30.40
N ILE A 2 3.43 -4.56 -29.62
CA ILE A 2 2.81 -4.36 -28.30
C ILE A 2 3.68 -5.10 -27.29
N ARG A 3 3.96 -4.46 -26.14
CA ARG A 3 4.57 -5.08 -24.97
C ARG A 3 3.56 -5.10 -23.84
N HIS A 4 3.39 -6.24 -23.23
CA HIS A 4 2.48 -6.41 -22.10
C HIS A 4 3.26 -6.28 -20.79
N ILE A 5 2.70 -5.52 -19.85
CA ILE A 5 3.24 -5.32 -18.50
C ILE A 5 2.20 -5.81 -17.50
N VAL A 6 2.64 -6.55 -16.51
CA VAL A 6 1.82 -7.09 -15.42
C VAL A 6 2.46 -6.78 -14.07
N ILE A 7 1.68 -6.80 -13.00
CA ILE A 7 2.16 -6.38 -11.67
C ILE A 7 2.77 -7.51 -10.83
N ASN A 8 2.53 -8.77 -11.19
CA ASN A 8 2.97 -9.93 -10.42
C ASN A 8 3.15 -11.17 -11.32
N SER A 9 3.78 -12.20 -10.76
CA SER A 9 4.05 -13.46 -11.46
C SER A 9 2.80 -14.25 -11.80
N ALA A 10 1.77 -14.20 -10.94
CA ALA A 10 0.50 -14.89 -11.21
C ALA A 10 -0.22 -14.31 -12.43
N ALA A 11 -0.26 -12.98 -12.55
CA ALA A 11 -0.83 -12.33 -13.73
C ALA A 11 -0.01 -12.63 -15.00
N GLN A 12 1.32 -12.71 -14.90
CA GLN A 12 2.19 -13.10 -16.01
C GLN A 12 1.87 -14.52 -16.49
N GLU A 13 1.79 -15.46 -15.57
CA GLU A 13 1.47 -16.86 -15.86
C GLU A 13 0.08 -16.99 -16.49
N GLN A 14 -0.94 -16.33 -15.92
CA GLN A 14 -2.30 -16.37 -16.47
C GLN A 14 -2.39 -15.76 -17.87
N LEU A 15 -1.69 -14.68 -18.14
CA LEU A 15 -1.66 -14.08 -19.47
C LEU A 15 -1.00 -15.05 -20.47
N ALA A 16 0.13 -15.62 -20.12
CA ALA A 16 0.84 -16.57 -20.97
C ALA A 16 0.01 -17.82 -21.26
N LEU A 17 -0.61 -18.43 -20.23
CA LEU A 17 -1.41 -19.63 -20.38
C LEU A 17 -2.69 -19.43 -21.23
N ARG A 18 -3.33 -18.25 -21.08
CA ARG A 18 -4.59 -17.97 -21.78
C ARG A 18 -4.40 -17.48 -23.22
N THR A 19 -3.30 -16.82 -23.50
CA THR A 19 -3.12 -16.07 -24.76
C THR A 19 -1.83 -16.42 -25.51
N GLY A 20 -0.89 -17.13 -24.89
CA GLY A 20 0.46 -17.33 -25.42
C GLY A 20 1.34 -16.08 -25.40
N ILE A 21 0.88 -14.99 -24.78
CA ILE A 21 1.58 -13.69 -24.80
C ILE A 21 2.57 -13.60 -23.64
N ALA A 22 3.83 -13.29 -23.96
CA ALA A 22 4.84 -12.96 -22.96
C ALA A 22 4.64 -11.54 -22.41
N SER A 23 4.93 -11.34 -21.12
CA SER A 23 4.85 -10.03 -20.46
C SER A 23 6.05 -9.78 -19.55
N THR A 24 6.24 -8.52 -19.19
CA THR A 24 7.26 -8.08 -18.23
C THR A 24 6.58 -7.75 -16.90
N ILE A 25 7.13 -8.22 -15.77
CA ILE A 25 6.63 -7.85 -14.45
C ILE A 25 7.20 -6.50 -14.05
N ILE A 26 6.32 -5.55 -13.79
CA ILE A 26 6.64 -4.28 -13.13
C ILE A 26 5.72 -4.14 -11.92
N PRO A 27 6.22 -4.36 -10.71
CA PRO A 27 5.42 -4.28 -9.49
C PRO A 27 5.03 -2.84 -9.16
N ASN A 28 4.12 -2.67 -8.22
CA ASN A 28 3.83 -1.37 -7.65
C ASN A 28 5.06 -0.80 -6.94
N VAL A 29 5.23 0.51 -7.01
CA VAL A 29 6.40 1.23 -6.48
C VAL A 29 5.99 2.46 -5.69
N LEU A 30 6.88 2.91 -4.80
CA LEU A 30 6.77 4.19 -4.09
C LEU A 30 8.06 4.99 -4.19
N ASP A 31 7.97 6.30 -3.93
CA ASP A 31 9.13 7.20 -3.95
C ASP A 31 9.96 7.08 -2.66
N PHE A 32 10.70 5.98 -2.51
CA PHE A 32 11.57 5.75 -1.35
C PHE A 32 12.74 6.74 -1.26
N GLU A 33 12.99 7.50 -2.32
CA GLU A 33 14.05 8.51 -2.36
C GLU A 33 13.59 9.81 -1.69
N ASN A 34 12.30 10.14 -1.83
CA ASN A 34 11.70 11.36 -1.28
C ASN A 34 10.50 11.03 -0.37
N PRO A 35 10.73 10.38 0.79
CA PRO A 35 9.63 10.03 1.69
C PRO A 35 8.94 11.29 2.22
N PRO A 36 7.62 11.24 2.45
CA PRO A 36 6.86 12.38 2.93
C PRO A 36 7.37 12.84 4.30
N LYS A 37 7.44 14.15 4.48
CA LYS A 37 7.79 14.73 5.78
C LYS A 37 6.55 14.73 6.66
N VAL A 38 6.61 13.96 7.73
CA VAL A 38 5.55 13.89 8.74
C VAL A 38 5.57 15.13 9.62
N SER A 39 4.46 15.87 9.71
CA SER A 39 4.34 17.02 10.60
C SER A 39 3.90 16.57 12.00
N LYS A 40 4.76 16.73 12.99
CA LYS A 40 4.44 16.44 14.40
C LYS A 40 3.19 17.20 14.89
N LYS A 41 2.93 18.38 14.37
CA LYS A 41 1.79 19.21 14.78
C LYS A 41 0.44 18.61 14.34
N ARG A 42 0.40 17.89 13.22
CA ARG A 42 -0.77 17.14 12.75
C ARG A 42 -0.99 15.84 13.54
N THR A 43 0.05 15.31 14.16
CA THR A 43 0.07 14.03 14.88
C THR A 43 -0.93 14.01 16.03
N ASN A 44 -0.83 14.95 16.95
CA ASN A 44 -1.67 14.99 18.15
C ASN A 44 -3.14 15.24 17.77
N VAL A 45 -3.38 16.15 16.82
CA VAL A 45 -4.73 16.49 16.37
C VAL A 45 -5.45 15.27 15.77
N PHE A 46 -4.77 14.40 15.00
CA PHE A 46 -5.39 13.20 14.47
C PHE A 46 -5.75 12.19 15.58
N ARG A 47 -4.81 11.87 16.47
CA ARG A 47 -5.06 10.92 17.57
C ARG A 47 -6.22 11.39 18.46
N GLU A 48 -6.24 12.67 18.84
CA GLU A 48 -7.32 13.29 19.61
C GLU A 48 -8.66 13.24 18.84
N SER A 49 -8.64 13.49 17.52
CA SER A 49 -9.87 13.49 16.71
C SER A 49 -10.55 12.13 16.60
N ILE A 50 -9.80 11.04 16.81
CA ILE A 50 -10.33 9.67 16.86
C ILE A 50 -10.41 9.14 18.30
N GLY A 51 -10.24 10.01 19.29
CA GLY A 51 -10.38 9.71 20.73
C GLY A 51 -9.28 8.81 21.30
N LEU A 52 -8.07 8.76 20.71
CA LEU A 52 -6.94 8.04 21.27
C LEU A 52 -6.26 8.87 22.36
N GLU A 53 -6.00 8.23 23.48
CA GLU A 53 -5.24 8.80 24.57
C GLU A 53 -3.72 8.72 24.31
N ALA A 54 -2.92 9.44 25.13
CA ALA A 54 -1.47 9.51 24.95
C ALA A 54 -0.79 8.13 25.02
N ASP A 55 -1.27 7.26 25.91
CA ASP A 55 -0.71 5.93 26.15
C ASP A 55 -1.33 4.83 25.30
N ASP A 56 -2.36 5.15 24.51
CA ASP A 56 -2.96 4.19 23.61
C ASP A 56 -2.00 3.80 22.49
N ARG A 57 -2.03 2.54 22.09
CA ARG A 57 -1.33 2.01 20.93
C ARG A 57 -2.30 1.85 19.78
N MET A 58 -1.98 2.46 18.67
CA MET A 58 -2.78 2.36 17.46
C MET A 58 -2.33 1.16 16.63
N ILE A 59 -3.16 0.13 16.61
CA ILE A 59 -3.04 -0.99 15.68
C ILE A 59 -3.88 -0.64 14.45
N LEU A 60 -3.23 -0.38 13.32
CA LEU A 60 -3.91 0.11 12.12
C LEU A 60 -4.16 -1.02 11.12
N GLN A 61 -5.40 -1.11 10.66
CA GLN A 61 -5.81 -1.91 9.50
C GLN A 61 -6.12 -0.96 8.32
N PRO A 62 -5.15 -0.68 7.44
CA PRO A 62 -5.28 0.34 6.40
C PRO A 62 -5.95 -0.20 5.14
N THR A 63 -7.10 -0.83 5.26
CA THR A 63 -7.81 -1.45 4.14
C THR A 63 -9.30 -1.15 4.17
N ARG A 64 -9.96 -1.29 3.02
CA ARG A 64 -11.43 -1.23 2.93
C ARG A 64 -12.06 -2.34 3.77
N ILE A 65 -13.27 -2.09 4.27
CA ILE A 65 -14.02 -3.07 5.04
C ILE A 65 -14.74 -4.00 4.06
N ILE A 66 -14.08 -5.10 3.70
CA ILE A 66 -14.60 -6.19 2.86
C ILE A 66 -14.01 -7.51 3.34
N GLN A 67 -14.76 -8.61 3.25
CA GLN A 67 -14.42 -9.92 3.84
C GLN A 67 -13.02 -10.40 3.49
N ARG A 68 -12.59 -10.30 2.22
CA ARG A 68 -11.26 -10.75 1.80
C ARG A 68 -10.09 -10.05 2.48
N LYS A 69 -10.35 -8.97 3.24
CA LYS A 69 -9.31 -8.26 4.01
C LYS A 69 -9.04 -8.89 5.37
N GLY A 70 -9.87 -9.86 5.80
CA GLY A 70 -9.63 -10.65 7.01
C GLY A 70 -9.57 -9.81 8.28
N ILE A 71 -10.44 -8.79 8.40
CA ILE A 71 -10.41 -7.84 9.52
C ILE A 71 -10.69 -8.54 10.85
N GLU A 72 -11.46 -9.61 10.81
CA GLU A 72 -11.70 -10.50 11.97
C GLU A 72 -10.39 -10.98 12.61
N PHE A 73 -9.38 -11.33 11.83
CA PHE A 73 -8.07 -11.71 12.36
C PHE A 73 -7.34 -10.56 13.05
N ALA A 74 -7.59 -9.32 12.66
CA ALA A 74 -7.06 -8.16 13.35
C ALA A 74 -7.75 -7.97 14.71
N ILE A 75 -9.06 -8.20 14.79
CA ILE A 75 -9.82 -8.20 16.07
C ILE A 75 -9.30 -9.32 16.99
N GLU A 76 -9.17 -10.54 16.47
CA GLU A 76 -8.61 -11.66 17.23
C GLU A 76 -7.19 -11.36 17.74
N LEU A 77 -6.34 -10.77 16.90
CA LEU A 77 -4.99 -10.35 17.32
C LEU A 77 -5.05 -9.40 18.52
N VAL A 78 -5.85 -8.32 18.40
CA VAL A 78 -5.93 -7.31 19.48
C VAL A 78 -6.47 -7.93 20.77
N LYS A 79 -7.48 -8.79 20.70
CA LYS A 79 -7.97 -9.60 21.82
C LYS A 79 -6.85 -10.40 22.50
N GLU A 80 -6.08 -11.15 21.70
CA GLU A 80 -5.01 -12.01 22.21
C GLU A 80 -3.79 -11.23 22.76
N LEU A 81 -3.61 -9.97 22.37
CA LEU A 81 -2.60 -9.10 22.96
C LEU A 81 -2.91 -8.73 24.43
N LYS A 82 -4.14 -8.93 24.89
CA LYS A 82 -4.60 -8.76 26.30
C LYS A 82 -4.16 -7.43 26.94
N ASN A 83 -4.23 -6.35 26.15
CA ASN A 83 -3.86 -5.03 26.62
C ASN A 83 -4.89 -4.00 26.12
N THR A 84 -5.62 -3.40 27.04
CA THR A 84 -6.68 -2.42 26.77
C THR A 84 -6.19 -1.13 26.13
N GLN A 85 -4.89 -0.86 26.17
CA GLN A 85 -4.29 0.27 25.46
C GLN A 85 -4.18 0.01 23.94
N ASN A 86 -4.31 -1.23 23.48
CA ASN A 86 -4.32 -1.52 22.05
C ASN A 86 -5.68 -1.19 21.45
N LYS A 87 -5.75 -0.21 20.55
CA LYS A 87 -6.94 0.21 19.85
C LYS A 87 -6.83 -0.19 18.38
N LEU A 88 -7.81 -0.94 17.89
CA LEU A 88 -7.86 -1.31 16.47
C LEU A 88 -8.53 -0.18 15.67
N VAL A 89 -7.78 0.38 14.73
CA VAL A 89 -8.26 1.47 13.88
C VAL A 89 -8.34 1.00 12.44
N ILE A 90 -9.51 1.11 11.81
CA ILE A 90 -9.71 0.85 10.39
C ILE A 90 -9.88 2.18 9.67
N SER A 91 -9.04 2.44 8.67
CA SER A 91 -8.92 3.76 8.05
C SER A 91 -9.75 3.97 6.78
N HIS A 92 -10.52 2.99 6.35
CA HIS A 92 -11.35 3.09 5.15
C HIS A 92 -12.80 2.73 5.46
N GLU A 93 -13.71 3.37 4.74
CA GLU A 93 -15.13 3.08 4.83
C GLU A 93 -15.48 1.69 4.27
N ALA A 94 -16.61 1.17 4.74
CA ALA A 94 -17.31 0.11 4.05
C ALA A 94 -17.89 0.73 2.76
N GLY A 95 -17.47 0.23 1.58
CA GLY A 95 -18.21 0.50 0.36
C GLY A 95 -19.53 -0.27 0.35
N ASP A 96 -20.35 -0.08 -0.69
CA ASP A 96 -21.69 -0.70 -0.81
C ASP A 96 -21.67 -2.23 -0.58
N GLU A 97 -20.57 -2.90 -0.86
CA GLU A 97 -20.37 -4.35 -0.66
C GLU A 97 -20.03 -4.74 0.80
N GLY A 98 -19.84 -3.76 1.69
CA GLY A 98 -19.23 -4.00 3.01
C GLY A 98 -20.08 -3.60 4.21
N PHE A 99 -21.31 -3.10 4.05
CA PHE A 99 -22.11 -2.61 5.18
C PHE A 99 -22.47 -3.72 6.18
N GLU A 100 -22.97 -4.86 5.71
CA GLU A 100 -23.32 -6.00 6.57
C GLU A 100 -22.09 -6.52 7.30
N TYR A 101 -20.97 -6.63 6.59
CA TYR A 101 -19.71 -7.07 7.19
C TYR A 101 -19.17 -6.05 8.21
N ALA A 102 -19.35 -4.76 7.98
CA ALA A 102 -18.95 -3.72 8.94
C ALA A 102 -19.77 -3.80 10.25
N GLU A 103 -21.08 -4.03 10.15
CA GLU A 103 -21.92 -4.20 11.35
C GLU A 103 -21.53 -5.48 12.10
N TRP A 104 -21.37 -6.58 11.39
CA TRP A 104 -20.88 -7.84 11.99
C TRP A 104 -19.52 -7.64 12.70
N LEU A 105 -18.58 -6.90 12.11
CA LEU A 105 -17.27 -6.63 12.73
C LEU A 105 -17.40 -5.81 14.03
N LYS A 106 -18.36 -4.88 14.10
CA LYS A 106 -18.62 -4.13 15.33
C LYS A 106 -19.16 -5.04 16.45
N GLU A 107 -20.12 -5.90 16.12
CA GLU A 107 -20.66 -6.90 17.05
C GLU A 107 -19.55 -7.85 17.51
N TYR A 108 -18.77 -8.38 16.57
CA TYR A 108 -17.66 -9.30 16.85
C TYR A 108 -16.57 -8.64 17.73
N ALA A 109 -16.23 -7.36 17.49
CA ALA A 109 -15.30 -6.63 18.34
C ALA A 109 -15.86 -6.40 19.75
N CYS A 110 -17.16 -6.08 19.87
CA CYS A 110 -17.83 -5.93 21.15
C CYS A 110 -17.85 -7.24 21.96
N GLU A 111 -18.20 -8.38 21.35
CA GLU A 111 -18.18 -9.68 21.96
C GLU A 111 -16.79 -10.12 22.48
N HIS A 112 -15.74 -9.52 21.91
CA HIS A 112 -14.35 -9.83 22.22
C HIS A 112 -13.65 -8.77 23.06
N ASP A 113 -14.38 -7.76 23.56
CA ASP A 113 -13.85 -6.64 24.35
C ASP A 113 -12.73 -5.88 23.60
N VAL A 114 -12.81 -5.76 22.29
CA VAL A 114 -11.85 -5.02 21.44
C VAL A 114 -12.38 -3.63 21.12
N ASP A 115 -11.61 -2.60 21.47
CA ASP A 115 -11.88 -1.22 21.08
C ASP A 115 -11.60 -1.04 19.57
N LEU A 116 -12.65 -1.18 18.78
CA LEU A 116 -12.62 -1.02 17.33
C LEU A 116 -13.10 0.37 16.93
N ARG A 117 -12.26 1.10 16.19
CA ARG A 117 -12.56 2.44 15.69
C ARG A 117 -12.57 2.46 14.18
N LEU A 118 -13.75 2.70 13.61
CA LEU A 118 -13.91 2.91 12.18
C LEU A 118 -13.72 4.40 11.89
N VAL A 119 -12.61 4.73 11.26
CA VAL A 119 -12.27 6.11 10.92
C VAL A 119 -12.53 6.31 9.44
N SER A 120 -13.63 7.01 9.13
CA SER A 120 -13.92 7.46 7.78
C SER A 120 -12.88 8.51 7.37
N ILE A 121 -11.76 8.02 6.85
CA ILE A 121 -10.79 8.90 6.22
C ILE A 121 -11.26 9.06 4.79
N GLN A 122 -11.88 10.19 4.49
CA GLN A 122 -12.07 10.55 3.10
C GLN A 122 -10.68 10.59 2.47
N VAL A 123 -10.39 9.59 1.67
CA VAL A 123 -9.15 9.53 0.90
C VAL A 123 -9.25 10.62 -0.16
N SER A 124 -8.93 11.84 0.23
CA SER A 124 -8.55 12.83 -0.75
C SER A 124 -7.20 12.36 -1.29
N ASP A 125 -7.13 12.21 -2.60
CA ASP A 125 -5.87 12.03 -3.30
C ASP A 125 -4.89 13.08 -2.76
N PRO A 126 -3.76 12.69 -2.12
CA PRO A 126 -2.78 13.65 -1.59
C PRO A 126 -2.27 14.61 -2.66
N TRP A 127 -2.58 14.35 -3.92
CA TRP A 127 -2.15 15.06 -5.11
C TRP A 127 -3.27 15.79 -5.85
N SER A 128 -4.55 15.71 -5.41
CA SER A 128 -5.61 16.48 -6.02
C SER A 128 -5.52 17.94 -5.57
N GLU A 129 -5.28 18.84 -6.51
CA GLU A 129 -5.34 20.30 -6.31
C GLU A 129 -6.78 20.80 -6.05
N THR A 130 -7.78 19.92 -6.13
CA THR A 130 -9.17 20.24 -5.83
C THR A 130 -9.35 20.22 -4.32
N GLY A 131 -9.32 21.41 -3.77
CA GLY A 131 -9.37 21.72 -2.36
C GLY A 131 -10.41 20.93 -1.56
N ASN A 132 -9.97 20.52 -0.41
CA ASN A 132 -10.67 20.38 0.88
C ASN A 132 -12.21 20.31 0.84
N ASN A 133 -12.80 19.35 0.17
CA ASN A 133 -14.20 19.01 0.38
C ASN A 133 -14.35 18.16 1.64
N GLY A 134 -14.02 18.75 2.81
CA GLY A 134 -14.32 18.15 4.12
C GLY A 134 -13.38 17.03 4.59
N ALA A 135 -12.43 16.55 3.78
CA ALA A 135 -11.47 15.53 4.19
C ALA A 135 -10.39 16.12 5.10
N LYS A 136 -10.45 15.77 6.38
CA LYS A 136 -9.56 16.31 7.39
C LYS A 136 -8.15 15.68 7.34
N TYR A 137 -8.04 14.44 6.85
CA TYR A 137 -6.80 13.65 6.80
C TYR A 137 -6.75 12.77 5.55
N SER A 138 -5.56 12.56 5.04
CA SER A 138 -5.27 11.54 4.02
C SER A 138 -4.79 10.24 4.71
N LEU A 139 -4.82 9.12 4.00
CA LEU A 139 -4.24 7.87 4.49
C LEU A 139 -2.76 8.04 4.89
N TRP A 140 -2.03 8.87 4.17
CA TRP A 140 -0.63 9.21 4.43
C TRP A 140 -0.42 9.99 5.72
N ASP A 141 -1.46 10.71 6.17
CA ASP A 141 -1.44 11.37 7.47
C ASP A 141 -1.67 10.38 8.63
N VAL A 142 -2.20 9.19 8.38
CA VAL A 142 -2.56 8.18 9.40
C VAL A 142 -1.45 7.18 9.69
N TYR A 143 -0.78 6.66 8.66
CA TYR A 143 0.31 5.69 8.83
C TYR A 143 1.38 6.12 9.84
N PRO A 144 1.82 7.39 9.87
CA PRO A 144 2.83 7.83 10.82
C PRO A 144 2.48 7.59 12.28
N TYR A 145 1.20 7.49 12.62
CA TYR A 145 0.71 7.33 14.00
C TYR A 145 0.48 5.90 14.42
N ALA A 146 0.48 4.98 13.49
CA ALA A 146 0.35 3.57 13.80
C ALA A 146 1.58 3.06 14.56
N ASP A 147 1.35 2.28 15.62
CA ASP A 147 2.39 1.55 16.33
C ASP A 147 2.66 0.19 15.67
N PHE A 148 1.64 -0.38 15.04
CA PHE A 148 1.68 -1.65 14.35
C PHE A 148 0.64 -1.68 13.23
N ILE A 149 0.94 -2.36 12.13
CA ILE A 149 0.01 -2.54 11.01
C ILE A 149 -0.46 -4.00 10.98
N THR A 150 -1.77 -4.19 10.76
CA THR A 150 -2.33 -5.51 10.43
C THR A 150 -2.72 -5.55 8.97
N TYR A 151 -2.31 -6.60 8.28
CA TYR A 151 -2.65 -6.83 6.87
C TYR A 151 -2.96 -8.32 6.63
N PRO A 152 -4.02 -8.85 7.27
CA PRO A 152 -4.36 -10.26 7.22
C PRO A 152 -5.15 -10.65 5.97
N SER A 153 -5.02 -9.90 4.87
CA SER A 153 -5.76 -10.13 3.64
C SER A 153 -5.60 -11.55 3.11
N LEU A 154 -6.71 -12.17 2.74
CA LEU A 154 -6.72 -13.53 2.20
C LEU A 154 -6.27 -13.59 0.73
N TYR A 155 -6.54 -12.50 0.00
CA TYR A 155 -6.20 -12.38 -1.41
C TYR A 155 -5.85 -10.95 -1.79
N GLU A 156 -4.72 -10.77 -2.52
CA GLU A 156 -4.27 -9.50 -3.07
C GLU A 156 -3.57 -9.68 -4.43
N GLY A 157 -3.74 -8.68 -5.30
CA GLY A 157 -2.99 -8.63 -6.54
C GLY A 157 -1.52 -8.29 -6.33
N PHE A 158 -1.21 -7.38 -5.41
CA PHE A 158 0.15 -7.06 -4.97
C PHE A 158 0.19 -6.81 -3.47
N GLY A 159 -0.61 -5.84 -2.98
CA GLY A 159 -0.65 -5.46 -1.57
C GLY A 159 -0.07 -4.07 -1.32
N ASN A 160 -0.74 -3.02 -1.78
CA ASN A 160 -0.28 -1.65 -1.58
C ASN A 160 -0.09 -1.31 -0.10
N ALA A 161 -1.02 -1.73 0.77
CA ALA A 161 -0.92 -1.49 2.20
C ALA A 161 0.34 -2.12 2.84
N PHE A 162 0.82 -3.26 2.32
CA PHE A 162 2.12 -3.81 2.69
C PHE A 162 3.26 -2.84 2.34
N LEU A 163 3.29 -2.35 1.10
CA LEU A 163 4.35 -1.45 0.64
C LEU A 163 4.32 -0.11 1.38
N GLU A 164 3.13 0.42 1.62
CA GLU A 164 2.90 1.65 2.38
C GLU A 164 3.36 1.50 3.84
N ALA A 165 3.05 0.38 4.51
CA ALA A 165 3.51 0.11 5.86
C ALA A 165 5.05 0.16 5.94
N ILE A 166 5.74 -0.43 4.98
CA ILE A 166 7.21 -0.41 4.91
C ILE A 166 7.73 1.00 4.62
N TYR A 167 7.06 1.72 3.72
CA TYR A 167 7.40 3.09 3.36
C TYR A 167 7.36 4.03 4.57
N PHE A 168 6.33 3.87 5.43
CA PHE A 168 6.21 4.59 6.70
C PHE A 168 6.99 3.95 7.85
N LYS A 169 7.83 2.95 7.57
CA LYS A 169 8.69 2.26 8.55
C LYS A 169 7.89 1.71 9.73
N LYS A 170 6.76 1.06 9.45
CA LYS A 170 5.91 0.43 10.46
C LYS A 170 6.13 -1.07 10.51
N PRO A 171 6.15 -1.67 11.72
CA PRO A 171 6.11 -3.12 11.85
C PRO A 171 4.75 -3.64 11.35
N LEU A 172 4.74 -4.83 10.74
CA LEU A 172 3.60 -5.34 10.01
C LEU A 172 3.38 -6.83 10.29
N LEU A 173 2.10 -7.20 10.51
CA LEU A 173 1.60 -8.56 10.35
C LEU A 173 0.98 -8.70 8.96
N ILE A 174 1.31 -9.78 8.26
CA ILE A 174 0.79 -10.08 6.92
C ILE A 174 0.35 -11.55 6.83
N ASN A 175 -0.72 -11.81 6.08
CA ASN A 175 -1.10 -13.17 5.73
C ASN A 175 -0.34 -13.67 4.49
N ARG A 176 -0.10 -14.98 4.39
CA ARG A 176 0.56 -15.64 3.26
C ARG A 176 -0.39 -15.83 2.09
N TYR A 177 -0.89 -14.73 1.48
CA TYR A 177 -1.62 -14.82 0.23
C TYR A 177 -0.69 -15.17 -0.95
N SER A 178 -1.24 -15.70 -2.02
CA SER A 178 -0.48 -16.30 -3.12
C SER A 178 0.61 -15.39 -3.72
N THR A 179 0.29 -14.12 -3.98
CA THR A 179 1.26 -13.17 -4.52
C THR A 179 2.38 -12.86 -3.52
N PHE A 180 2.06 -12.77 -2.22
CA PHE A 180 3.09 -12.59 -1.19
C PHE A 180 4.08 -13.74 -1.19
N VAL A 181 3.60 -14.98 -1.19
CA VAL A 181 4.44 -16.19 -1.15
C VAL A 181 5.35 -16.29 -2.38
N ARG A 182 4.83 -15.93 -3.56
CA ARG A 182 5.57 -16.07 -4.83
C ARG A 182 6.55 -14.93 -5.10
N ASP A 183 6.15 -13.70 -4.83
CA ASP A 183 6.85 -12.52 -5.34
C ASP A 183 7.48 -11.64 -4.25
N ILE A 184 7.04 -11.76 -2.99
CA ILE A 184 7.46 -10.88 -1.90
C ILE A 184 8.26 -11.62 -0.83
N GLU A 185 7.74 -12.74 -0.32
CA GLU A 185 8.38 -13.53 0.74
C GLU A 185 9.83 -13.92 0.42
N PRO A 186 10.18 -14.33 -0.85
CA PRO A 186 11.54 -14.70 -1.22
C PRO A 186 12.55 -13.54 -1.14
N LEU A 187 12.11 -12.30 -1.08
CA LEU A 187 12.97 -11.12 -0.95
C LEU A 187 13.55 -10.95 0.46
N GLY A 188 13.06 -11.72 1.44
CA GLY A 188 13.61 -11.76 2.79
C GLY A 188 13.18 -10.62 3.70
N PHE A 189 11.98 -10.08 3.52
CA PHE A 189 11.40 -9.11 4.45
C PHE A 189 11.24 -9.70 5.85
N ASP A 190 11.57 -8.92 6.84
CA ASP A 190 11.41 -9.26 8.26
C ASP A 190 10.01 -8.84 8.72
N LEU A 191 9.05 -9.76 8.74
CA LEU A 191 7.63 -9.52 9.00
C LEU A 191 7.09 -10.48 10.05
N VAL A 192 5.95 -10.15 10.64
CA VAL A 192 5.13 -11.14 11.33
C VAL A 192 4.22 -11.77 10.29
N VAL A 193 4.39 -13.07 10.07
CA VAL A 193 3.64 -13.81 9.05
C VAL A 193 2.61 -14.70 9.72
N MET A 194 1.38 -14.69 9.22
CA MET A 194 0.34 -15.67 9.49
C MET A 194 0.02 -16.46 8.22
N ASP A 195 -0.46 -17.68 8.37
CA ASP A 195 -0.81 -18.57 7.27
C ASP A 195 -2.26 -19.03 7.42
N GLY A 196 -3.18 -18.18 7.00
CA GLY A 196 -4.64 -18.41 7.05
C GLY A 196 -5.28 -18.20 8.43
N PHE A 197 -4.55 -18.32 9.53
CA PHE A 197 -5.07 -18.14 10.89
C PHE A 197 -3.99 -17.66 11.87
N LEU A 198 -4.42 -17.08 12.99
CA LEU A 198 -3.55 -16.65 14.06
C LEU A 198 -3.11 -17.82 14.94
N THR A 199 -1.80 -17.99 15.11
CA THR A 199 -1.23 -18.92 16.07
C THR A 199 -0.76 -18.21 17.32
N LYS A 200 -0.62 -18.94 18.44
CA LYS A 200 0.00 -18.40 19.66
C LYS A 200 1.40 -17.84 19.38
N GLN A 201 2.16 -18.49 18.49
CA GLN A 201 3.49 -18.05 18.10
C GLN A 201 3.44 -16.71 17.34
N THR A 202 2.47 -16.53 16.44
CA THR A 202 2.23 -15.28 15.71
C THR A 202 1.96 -14.14 16.70
N VAL A 203 1.07 -14.36 17.67
CA VAL A 203 0.74 -13.36 18.72
C VAL A 203 1.97 -13.04 19.57
N GLN A 204 2.74 -14.03 20.01
CA GLN A 204 3.96 -13.81 20.78
C GLN A 204 5.00 -13.01 19.99
N HIS A 205 5.09 -13.21 18.69
CA HIS A 205 5.98 -12.44 17.82
C HIS A 205 5.55 -10.96 17.77
N VAL A 206 4.24 -10.69 17.68
CA VAL A 206 3.72 -9.30 17.75
C VAL A 206 4.02 -8.68 19.12
N VAL A 207 3.77 -9.39 20.22
CA VAL A 207 4.09 -8.92 21.58
C VAL A 207 5.56 -8.57 21.71
N HIS A 208 6.46 -9.42 21.22
CA HIS A 208 7.90 -9.18 21.24
C HIS A 208 8.30 -7.91 20.46
N ILE A 209 7.70 -7.71 19.28
CA ILE A 209 7.95 -6.52 18.46
C ILE A 209 7.42 -5.26 19.16
N LEU A 210 6.21 -5.29 19.69
CA LEU A 210 5.61 -4.16 20.39
C LEU A 210 6.38 -3.81 21.68
N GLY A 211 6.92 -4.82 22.38
CA GLY A 211 7.70 -4.64 23.59
C GLY A 211 9.17 -4.22 23.39
N SER A 212 9.72 -4.33 22.17
CA SER A 212 11.15 -4.11 21.92
C SER A 212 11.40 -3.01 20.87
N PRO A 213 11.66 -1.76 21.29
CA PRO A 213 12.03 -0.67 20.36
C PRO A 213 13.25 -0.99 19.50
N LYS A 214 14.23 -1.69 20.05
CA LYS A 214 15.45 -2.13 19.33
C LYS A 214 15.09 -3.10 18.20
N ARG A 215 14.22 -4.07 18.50
CA ARG A 215 13.75 -5.07 17.50
C ARG A 215 12.96 -4.39 16.39
N ARG A 216 12.02 -3.50 16.74
CA ARG A 216 11.25 -2.71 15.75
C ARG A 216 12.15 -1.90 14.83
N LYS A 217 13.10 -1.15 15.41
CA LYS A 217 14.05 -0.32 14.63
C LYS A 217 14.85 -1.15 13.63
N LYS A 218 15.33 -2.34 14.04
CA LYS A 218 16.05 -3.27 13.14
C LYS A 218 15.16 -3.76 12.01
N MET A 219 13.95 -4.24 12.35
CA MET A 219 12.94 -4.75 11.41
C MET A 219 12.61 -3.72 10.32
N VAL A 220 12.16 -2.53 10.72
CA VAL A 220 11.72 -1.51 9.77
C VAL A 220 12.87 -0.96 8.92
N LYS A 221 14.09 -0.89 9.47
CA LYS A 221 15.28 -0.48 8.71
C LYS A 221 15.62 -1.50 7.62
N ASN A 222 15.60 -2.78 7.96
CA ASN A 222 15.85 -3.87 7.01
C ASN A 222 14.81 -3.88 5.89
N ASN A 223 13.53 -3.84 6.26
CA ASN A 223 12.43 -3.86 5.31
C ASN A 223 12.46 -2.65 4.36
N TYR A 224 12.75 -1.47 4.90
CA TYR A 224 12.88 -0.26 4.08
C TYR A 224 14.00 -0.38 3.04
N ALA A 225 15.14 -0.95 3.42
CA ALA A 225 16.26 -1.18 2.50
C ALA A 225 15.92 -2.17 1.39
N ILE A 226 15.21 -3.26 1.72
CA ILE A 226 14.74 -4.24 0.74
C ILE A 226 13.73 -3.59 -0.22
N ALA A 227 12.73 -2.87 0.31
CA ALA A 227 11.72 -2.21 -0.52
C ALA A 227 12.33 -1.14 -1.44
N THR A 228 13.30 -0.35 -0.96
CA THR A 228 14.02 0.61 -1.79
C THR A 228 14.71 -0.07 -2.97
N ARG A 229 15.29 -1.25 -2.75
CA ARG A 229 15.99 -2.01 -3.81
C ARG A 229 15.06 -2.58 -4.86
N HIS A 230 13.83 -2.97 -4.48
CA HIS A 230 12.92 -3.73 -5.35
C HIS A 230 11.70 -2.93 -5.82
N TYR A 231 11.27 -1.90 -5.06
CA TYR A 231 9.99 -1.21 -5.25
C TYR A 231 10.11 0.32 -5.27
N SER A 232 11.30 0.86 -5.63
CA SER A 232 11.50 2.31 -5.76
C SER A 232 11.18 2.83 -7.16
N TYR A 233 10.95 4.14 -7.25
CA TYR A 233 10.84 4.81 -8.55
C TYR A 233 12.09 4.66 -9.42
N GLN A 234 13.26 4.49 -8.82
CA GLN A 234 14.50 4.23 -9.56
C GLN A 234 14.43 2.89 -10.30
N VAL A 235 13.91 1.84 -9.64
CA VAL A 235 13.68 0.53 -10.25
C VAL A 235 12.69 0.64 -11.41
N LEU A 236 11.57 1.33 -11.20
CA LEU A 236 10.57 1.58 -12.23
C LEU A 236 11.18 2.32 -13.44
N ARG A 237 11.92 3.39 -13.19
CA ARG A 237 12.60 4.15 -14.26
C ARG A 237 13.53 3.26 -15.07
N HIS A 238 14.33 2.42 -14.40
CA HIS A 238 15.25 1.50 -15.08
C HIS A 238 14.50 0.49 -15.96
N GLN A 239 13.46 -0.15 -15.42
CA GLN A 239 12.66 -1.13 -16.16
C GLN A 239 11.92 -0.49 -17.36
N LEU A 240 11.30 0.69 -17.16
CA LEU A 240 10.65 1.40 -18.24
C LEU A 240 11.64 1.87 -19.32
N SER A 241 12.80 2.38 -18.92
CA SER A 241 13.85 2.77 -19.87
C SER A 241 14.30 1.59 -20.73
N SER A 242 14.50 0.41 -20.13
CA SER A 242 14.84 -0.80 -20.86
C SER A 242 13.76 -1.21 -21.88
N ILE A 243 12.49 -1.14 -21.48
CA ILE A 243 11.36 -1.43 -22.39
C ILE A 243 11.32 -0.40 -23.53
N LEU A 244 11.41 0.88 -23.23
CA LEU A 244 11.40 1.93 -24.22
C LEU A 244 12.59 1.81 -25.20
N GLN A 245 13.78 1.50 -24.70
CA GLN A 245 14.95 1.26 -25.54
C GLN A 245 14.73 0.07 -26.49
N SER A 246 14.01 -0.98 -26.06
CA SER A 246 13.66 -2.11 -26.92
C SER A 246 12.70 -1.75 -28.08
N PHE A 247 11.96 -0.63 -27.97
CA PHE A 247 11.06 -0.13 -29.02
C PHE A 247 11.72 0.89 -29.96
N PHE A 248 12.52 1.79 -29.41
CA PHE A 248 12.97 3.00 -30.09
C PHE A 248 14.48 3.02 -30.30
N GLY A 249 15.22 2.02 -29.79
CA GLY A 249 16.68 2.01 -29.92
C GLY A 249 17.34 3.27 -29.32
N ASP A 250 18.35 3.78 -30.00
CA ASP A 250 19.09 4.97 -29.55
C ASP A 250 18.35 6.29 -29.74
N ASP A 251 17.22 6.30 -30.50
CA ASP A 251 16.39 7.50 -30.70
C ASP A 251 15.76 8.01 -29.39
N ILE A 252 15.66 7.15 -28.36
CA ILE A 252 15.20 7.55 -27.02
C ILE A 252 16.09 8.66 -26.43
N GLN A 253 17.40 8.63 -26.65
CA GLN A 253 18.29 9.65 -26.11
C GLN A 253 17.99 11.03 -26.72
N GLN A 254 17.60 11.07 -27.99
CA GLN A 254 17.19 12.30 -28.65
C GLN A 254 15.83 12.80 -28.15
N LEU A 255 14.86 11.91 -27.94
CA LEU A 255 13.53 12.25 -27.40
C LEU A 255 13.58 12.76 -25.96
N THR A 256 14.48 12.23 -25.14
CA THR A 256 14.65 12.67 -23.74
C THR A 256 15.48 13.96 -23.64
N ALA A 257 16.44 14.18 -24.52
CA ALA A 257 17.26 15.39 -24.56
C ALA A 257 16.47 16.64 -25.02
N GLN A 258 15.43 16.46 -25.84
CA GLN A 258 14.59 17.56 -26.32
C GLN A 258 13.56 18.06 -25.27
N ARG A 259 13.26 17.27 -24.24
CA ARG A 259 12.44 17.71 -23.11
C ARG A 259 13.33 18.25 -22.00
N ARG A 260 13.67 19.56 -22.05
CA ARG A 260 14.06 20.28 -20.84
C ARG A 260 12.96 20.04 -19.79
N PRO A 261 13.29 19.70 -18.53
CA PRO A 261 12.28 19.55 -17.51
C PRO A 261 11.56 20.89 -17.36
N ALA A 262 10.33 20.96 -17.84
CA ALA A 262 9.43 21.98 -17.36
C ALA A 262 9.39 21.81 -15.84
N LYS A 263 9.57 22.90 -15.09
CA LYS A 263 9.40 22.95 -13.64
C LYS A 263 7.90 22.74 -13.33
N SER A 264 7.40 21.54 -13.56
CA SER A 264 6.09 21.12 -13.11
C SER A 264 6.29 20.08 -12.02
N LYS A 265 5.84 20.40 -10.83
CA LYS A 265 5.59 19.46 -9.75
C LYS A 265 4.40 18.58 -10.18
N GLY A 266 4.61 17.68 -11.11
CA GLY A 266 3.62 16.72 -11.56
C GLY A 266 4.10 15.32 -11.24
N TYR A 267 3.42 14.65 -10.32
CA TYR A 267 3.65 13.26 -9.99
C TYR A 267 2.71 12.39 -10.82
N LEU A 268 3.24 11.31 -11.40
CA LEU A 268 2.45 10.33 -12.13
C LEU A 268 1.89 9.33 -11.11
N TYR A 269 0.59 9.38 -10.85
CA TYR A 269 -0.11 8.39 -10.05
C TYR A 269 -0.72 7.35 -10.99
N ILE A 270 -0.29 6.09 -10.87
CA ILE A 270 -0.93 4.98 -11.58
C ILE A 270 -1.92 4.35 -10.59
N ASN A 271 -3.18 4.73 -10.71
CA ASN A 271 -4.26 4.13 -9.93
C ASN A 271 -4.63 2.77 -10.54
N SER A 272 -4.61 1.71 -9.75
CA SER A 272 -4.85 0.33 -10.17
C SER A 272 -6.27 0.04 -10.69
N HIS A 273 -7.15 1.03 -10.74
CA HIS A 273 -8.55 0.86 -11.14
C HIS A 273 -9.03 1.70 -12.33
N GLN A 274 -8.17 2.51 -12.94
CA GLN A 274 -8.55 3.21 -14.18
C GLN A 274 -7.39 3.20 -15.17
N VAL A 275 -7.53 2.38 -16.20
CA VAL A 275 -6.79 2.54 -17.44
C VAL A 275 -7.39 3.76 -18.13
N MET A 276 -6.83 4.95 -17.88
CA MET A 276 -7.18 6.13 -18.67
C MET A 276 -6.46 6.04 -20.02
N TYR A 277 -7.20 5.68 -21.05
CA TYR A 277 -6.82 6.02 -22.41
C TYR A 277 -6.89 7.53 -22.56
N LYS A 278 -5.76 8.23 -22.42
CA LYS A 278 -5.68 9.56 -22.98
C LYS A 278 -5.56 9.41 -24.50
N HIS A 279 -6.61 9.78 -25.21
CA HIS A 279 -6.56 10.05 -26.63
C HIS A 279 -5.36 10.93 -26.91
N ILE A 280 -4.38 10.42 -27.65
CA ILE A 280 -3.42 11.25 -28.34
C ILE A 280 -4.20 11.87 -29.49
N ASP A 281 -4.55 13.13 -29.33
CA ASP A 281 -5.14 13.93 -30.39
C ASP A 281 -4.23 13.89 -31.63
N SER A 282 -4.70 13.20 -32.66
CA SER A 282 -4.13 13.24 -34.00
C SER A 282 -4.51 14.56 -34.67
N GLN A 283 -3.95 15.65 -34.23
CA GLN A 283 -3.94 16.88 -35.00
C GLN A 283 -2.50 17.20 -35.37
N ARG A 284 -2.13 16.82 -36.59
CA ARG A 284 -1.37 17.57 -37.59
C ARG A 284 -0.83 16.63 -38.65
N CYS A 285 -1.61 16.49 -39.68
CA CYS A 285 -1.11 16.31 -41.03
C CYS A 285 -2.06 17.03 -41.98
N SER A 286 -1.92 18.33 -42.05
CA SER A 286 -2.28 19.07 -43.25
C SER A 286 -0.98 19.59 -43.83
N LEU A 287 -0.40 18.86 -44.76
CA LEU A 287 0.60 19.35 -45.67
C LEU A 287 -0.05 19.49 -47.02
N ASN A 288 -0.06 20.75 -47.45
CA ASN A 288 -0.46 21.29 -48.73
C ASN A 288 -0.04 20.43 -49.92
N ALA A 289 -1.03 20.10 -50.73
CA ALA A 289 -0.84 19.84 -52.15
C ALA A 289 -0.85 21.17 -52.88
N ARG A 290 0.23 21.48 -53.50
CA ARG A 290 0.36 22.13 -54.82
C ARG A 290 1.60 21.63 -55.50
#